data_bf72a45d52345ee8e20f53d509dc2e3b
#
_entry.id   bf72a45d52345ee8e20f53d509dc2e3b
#
_cell.length_a   1.000
_cell.length_b   1.000
_cell.length_c   1.000
_cell.angle_alpha   90.00
_cell.angle_beta   90.00
_cell.angle_gamma   90.00
#
_symmetry.space_group_name_H-M   'P 1'
#
loop_
_entity.id
_entity.type
_entity.pdbx_description
1 polymer ?
#
loop_
_entity_poly.entity_id
_entity_poly.type
_entity_poly.pdbx_seq_one_letter_code
_entity_poly.pdbx_strand_id
1 'polypeptide(L)'
;MSKVLASLPIGEKVGIAFSGGLDTSVAVAWMRDKGAIPCTYTADLGQYDEPDIDGVPDRAKQYGAEISRIVDCKEALVEEGFAAIACGAFHIRSGGKQYFNTTPLGRAVTGTLLVRAMLQDGVDIWGDGSTYKGNDIERFYRYGLLANPNLRIYKPWLDADFVQELGGRKEMSQWLVDHKLPYRDSVEKAYSTDANILGATHEAKTLENLDVSLETVQPIMGVRYWDPQVEIKSEDVVIEFVQGRPHSINGKTFKSAVDLIHEANAVGGRHGLGMSDQIENRIIEAKSRGIYEAPGMALLFIAYERLITAIHNEDTIANYHAEGRRLGRLLYEGRWLDPQSLMLRESLQRWVASAVTGKVTLRLRRGDDFSIINTEGSGFSYHPEKLSMERTENAAFGPTDRIGQLTMRNLDIADTREKLELYRNQGQLGGGHFKLINELE
;
A
#
# COMPACT_ATOMS: atom_id res chain seq x y z
N MET A 1 16.57 -12.66 25.49
CA MET A 1 15.29 -12.87 26.20
C MET A 1 14.16 -12.42 25.27
N SER A 2 13.02 -13.10 25.33
CA SER A 2 11.83 -12.68 24.56
C SER A 2 11.38 -11.29 25.00
N LYS A 3 11.03 -10.44 24.06
CA LYS A 3 10.41 -9.13 24.34
C LYS A 3 8.89 -9.27 24.52
N VAL A 4 8.32 -10.41 24.15
CA VAL A 4 6.90 -10.69 24.25
C VAL A 4 6.58 -11.25 25.63
N LEU A 5 5.60 -10.61 26.29
CA LEU A 5 5.05 -11.06 27.57
C LEU A 5 3.97 -12.10 27.30
N ALA A 6 4.06 -13.24 27.97
CA ALA A 6 3.12 -14.35 27.80
C ALA A 6 1.79 -14.15 28.56
N SER A 7 1.78 -13.24 29.54
CA SER A 7 0.62 -12.93 30.39
C SER A 7 0.55 -11.43 30.69
N LEU A 8 -0.63 -10.98 31.10
CA LEU A 8 -0.89 -9.58 31.42
C LEU A 8 0.04 -9.05 32.54
N PRO A 9 0.73 -7.92 32.31
CA PRO A 9 1.59 -7.29 33.31
C PRO A 9 0.75 -6.49 34.34
N ILE A 10 0.34 -7.16 35.39
CA ILE A 10 -0.51 -6.60 36.46
C ILE A 10 0.24 -5.47 37.19
N GLY A 11 -0.45 -4.34 37.43
CA GLY A 11 0.10 -3.15 38.09
C GLY A 11 1.00 -2.26 37.20
N GLU A 12 1.23 -2.65 35.94
CA GLU A 12 2.06 -1.88 35.02
C GLU A 12 1.22 -1.14 33.97
N LYS A 13 1.80 -0.06 33.42
CA LYS A 13 1.19 0.69 32.31
C LYS A 13 1.37 -0.06 31.00
N VAL A 14 0.27 -0.32 30.31
CA VAL A 14 0.25 -0.98 28.99
C VAL A 14 -0.31 -0.01 27.95
N GLY A 15 0.52 0.39 27.01
CA GLY A 15 0.10 1.21 25.88
C GLY A 15 -0.62 0.36 24.83
N ILE A 16 -1.81 0.78 24.42
CA ILE A 16 -2.62 0.09 23.42
C ILE A 16 -2.83 0.98 22.21
N ALA A 17 -2.49 0.48 21.02
CA ALA A 17 -2.94 1.07 19.77
C ALA A 17 -4.46 0.86 19.68
N PHE A 18 -5.21 1.93 19.90
CA PHE A 18 -6.65 1.90 20.10
C PHE A 18 -7.40 2.45 18.89
N SER A 19 -8.25 1.64 18.29
CA SER A 19 -9.07 2.00 17.13
C SER A 19 -10.51 2.39 17.49
N GLY A 20 -10.93 2.20 18.75
CA GLY A 20 -12.33 2.39 19.16
C GLY A 20 -13.27 1.24 18.76
N GLY A 21 -12.78 0.21 18.08
CA GLY A 21 -13.53 -0.99 17.72
C GLY A 21 -13.72 -1.96 18.90
N LEU A 22 -14.57 -2.98 18.71
CA LEU A 22 -14.92 -3.95 19.74
C LEU A 22 -13.68 -4.60 20.37
N ASP A 23 -12.79 -5.16 19.55
CA ASP A 23 -11.61 -5.90 20.01
C ASP A 23 -10.70 -5.07 20.94
N THR A 24 -10.39 -3.84 20.55
CA THR A 24 -9.53 -2.96 21.36
C THR A 24 -10.25 -2.41 22.60
N SER A 25 -11.55 -2.13 22.49
CA SER A 25 -12.37 -1.67 23.64
C SER A 25 -12.46 -2.72 24.73
N VAL A 26 -12.75 -3.97 24.36
CA VAL A 26 -12.79 -5.10 25.30
C VAL A 26 -11.40 -5.36 25.87
N ALA A 27 -10.35 -5.31 25.09
CA ALA A 27 -8.98 -5.49 25.57
C ALA A 27 -8.60 -4.47 26.65
N VAL A 28 -8.94 -3.19 26.43
CA VAL A 28 -8.72 -2.12 27.43
C VAL A 28 -9.49 -2.42 28.73
N ALA A 29 -10.77 -2.72 28.62
CA ALA A 29 -11.63 -2.99 29.78
C ALA A 29 -11.18 -4.23 30.56
N TRP A 30 -10.86 -5.31 29.86
CA TRP A 30 -10.37 -6.56 30.45
C TRP A 30 -9.02 -6.38 31.16
N MET A 31 -8.07 -5.67 30.54
CA MET A 31 -6.80 -5.36 31.18
C MET A 31 -6.99 -4.56 32.47
N ARG A 32 -7.92 -3.59 32.46
CA ARG A 32 -8.26 -2.81 33.64
C ARG A 32 -8.87 -3.70 34.73
N ASP A 33 -9.83 -4.57 34.38
CA ASP A 33 -10.46 -5.50 35.30
C ASP A 33 -9.45 -6.43 35.98
N LYS A 34 -8.49 -6.93 35.21
CA LYS A 34 -7.41 -7.81 35.70
C LYS A 34 -6.26 -7.08 36.42
N GLY A 35 -6.32 -5.75 36.54
CA GLY A 35 -5.39 -4.97 37.36
C GLY A 35 -4.16 -4.40 36.65
N ALA A 36 -4.10 -4.41 35.31
CA ALA A 36 -3.16 -3.61 34.56
C ALA A 36 -3.64 -2.15 34.41
N ILE A 37 -2.77 -1.28 33.93
CA ILE A 37 -3.06 0.14 33.74
C ILE A 37 -3.06 0.44 32.24
N PRO A 38 -4.20 0.34 31.54
CA PRO A 38 -4.25 0.57 30.11
C PRO A 38 -4.09 2.06 29.78
N CYS A 39 -3.23 2.35 28.79
CA CYS A 39 -2.98 3.66 28.23
C CYS A 39 -3.23 3.59 26.72
N THR A 40 -4.19 4.33 26.20
CA THR A 40 -4.60 4.23 24.79
C THR A 40 -3.97 5.31 23.94
N TYR A 41 -3.55 4.91 22.74
CA TYR A 41 -2.96 5.79 21.73
C TYR A 41 -3.66 5.53 20.41
N THR A 42 -4.30 6.57 19.87
CA THR A 42 -5.02 6.50 18.61
C THR A 42 -4.25 7.25 17.54
N ALA A 43 -3.91 6.58 16.45
CA ALA A 43 -3.32 7.23 15.29
C ALA A 43 -4.43 7.92 14.47
N ASP A 44 -4.33 9.23 14.30
CA ASP A 44 -5.12 9.94 13.30
C ASP A 44 -4.39 9.80 11.94
N LEU A 45 -4.90 8.89 11.13
CA LEU A 45 -4.42 8.57 9.79
C LEU A 45 -5.34 9.17 8.69
N GLY A 46 -6.31 10.01 9.07
CA GLY A 46 -7.35 10.49 8.16
C GLY A 46 -8.26 9.36 7.68
N GLN A 47 -8.58 8.40 8.55
CA GLN A 47 -9.37 7.21 8.21
C GLN A 47 -10.83 7.54 7.89
N TYR A 48 -11.30 7.07 6.74
CA TYR A 48 -12.66 7.30 6.23
C TYR A 48 -13.72 6.45 6.94
N ASP A 49 -13.32 5.42 7.68
CA ASP A 49 -14.21 4.52 8.44
C ASP A 49 -14.42 4.93 9.91
N GLU A 50 -13.75 6.00 10.40
CA GLU A 50 -13.99 6.59 11.72
C GLU A 50 -14.54 8.02 11.57
N PRO A 51 -15.84 8.23 11.79
CA PRO A 51 -16.47 9.54 11.58
C PRO A 51 -16.20 10.54 12.70
N ASP A 52 -15.72 10.09 13.87
CA ASP A 52 -15.53 10.91 15.07
C ASP A 52 -14.21 10.54 15.77
N ILE A 53 -13.11 10.88 15.14
CA ILE A 53 -11.76 10.59 15.67
C ILE A 53 -11.51 11.33 16.98
N ASP A 54 -12.02 12.56 17.12
CA ASP A 54 -11.84 13.40 18.31
C ASP A 54 -12.55 12.81 19.54
N GLY A 55 -13.63 12.06 19.35
CA GLY A 55 -14.34 11.37 20.42
C GLY A 55 -13.71 10.04 20.85
N VAL A 56 -12.71 9.52 20.14
CA VAL A 56 -12.07 8.23 20.46
C VAL A 56 -11.43 8.23 21.86
N PRO A 57 -10.71 9.27 22.31
CA PRO A 57 -10.14 9.30 23.66
C PRO A 57 -11.18 9.20 24.78
N ASP A 58 -12.32 9.84 24.62
CA ASP A 58 -13.39 9.77 25.63
C ASP A 58 -14.08 8.40 25.63
N ARG A 59 -14.21 7.77 24.47
CA ARG A 59 -14.64 6.36 24.38
C ARG A 59 -13.66 5.44 25.11
N ALA A 60 -12.36 5.61 24.94
CA ALA A 60 -11.34 4.81 25.62
C ALA A 60 -11.39 4.94 27.16
N LYS A 61 -11.61 6.13 27.66
CA LYS A 61 -11.76 6.39 29.11
C LYS A 61 -12.97 5.65 29.71
N GLN A 62 -14.06 5.50 28.96
CA GLN A 62 -15.24 4.72 29.37
C GLN A 62 -14.91 3.25 29.64
N TYR A 63 -13.90 2.71 28.94
CA TYR A 63 -13.38 1.35 29.16
C TYR A 63 -12.26 1.29 30.20
N GLY A 64 -11.93 2.41 30.85
CA GLY A 64 -10.97 2.49 31.95
C GLY A 64 -9.54 2.77 31.57
N ALA A 65 -9.30 3.36 30.40
CA ALA A 65 -7.97 3.88 30.04
C ALA A 65 -7.55 5.02 30.99
N GLU A 66 -6.33 4.94 31.56
CA GLU A 66 -5.76 5.98 32.41
C GLU A 66 -5.27 7.18 31.59
N ILE A 67 -4.58 6.90 30.48
CA ILE A 67 -4.15 7.87 29.49
C ILE A 67 -4.88 7.56 28.19
N SER A 68 -5.32 8.59 27.47
CA SER A 68 -5.84 8.44 26.12
C SER A 68 -5.41 9.62 25.26
N ARG A 69 -4.68 9.36 24.17
CA ARG A 69 -4.13 10.38 23.28
C ARG A 69 -4.42 10.07 21.82
N ILE A 70 -4.71 11.13 21.05
CA ILE A 70 -4.63 11.11 19.60
C ILE A 70 -3.23 11.57 19.18
N VAL A 71 -2.66 10.89 18.21
CA VAL A 71 -1.38 11.24 17.60
C VAL A 71 -1.65 11.50 16.12
N ASP A 72 -1.43 12.74 15.68
CA ASP A 72 -1.57 13.11 14.26
C ASP A 72 -0.45 12.44 13.45
N CYS A 73 -0.86 11.58 12.54
CA CYS A 73 0.01 10.77 11.68
C CYS A 73 -0.19 11.08 10.18
N LYS A 74 -1.11 11.98 9.83
CA LYS A 74 -1.54 12.21 8.44
C LYS A 74 -0.40 12.65 7.53
N GLU A 75 0.32 13.71 7.90
CA GLU A 75 1.41 14.25 7.07
C GLU A 75 2.51 13.20 6.88
N ALA A 76 2.93 12.53 7.95
CA ALA A 76 3.94 11.47 7.87
C ALA A 76 3.50 10.31 6.96
N LEU A 77 2.23 9.93 7.03
CA LEU A 77 1.69 8.86 6.19
C LEU A 77 1.66 9.24 4.71
N VAL A 78 1.24 10.46 4.39
CA VAL A 78 1.19 10.93 3.00
C VAL A 78 2.58 11.06 2.41
N GLU A 79 3.57 11.55 3.17
CA GLU A 79 4.97 11.61 2.74
C GLU A 79 5.54 10.22 2.41
N GLU A 80 5.26 9.22 3.24
CA GLU A 80 5.67 7.84 2.97
C GLU A 80 4.89 7.25 1.77
N GLY A 81 3.64 7.65 1.55
CA GLY A 81 2.85 7.33 0.36
C GLY A 81 3.48 7.88 -0.92
N PHE A 82 3.89 9.15 -0.91
CA PHE A 82 4.59 9.76 -2.05
C PHE A 82 5.96 9.12 -2.29
N ALA A 83 6.70 8.78 -1.24
CA ALA A 83 7.94 8.02 -1.38
C ALA A 83 7.70 6.63 -2.00
N ALA A 84 6.60 5.96 -1.64
CA ALA A 84 6.21 4.68 -2.23
C ALA A 84 5.86 4.82 -3.73
N ILE A 85 5.15 5.87 -4.14
CA ILE A 85 4.89 6.20 -5.56
C ILE A 85 6.21 6.42 -6.28
N ALA A 86 7.07 7.29 -5.75
CA ALA A 86 8.35 7.65 -6.36
C ALA A 86 9.26 6.44 -6.60
N CYS A 87 9.16 5.42 -5.74
CA CYS A 87 9.93 4.19 -5.83
C CYS A 87 9.18 3.02 -6.52
N GLY A 88 7.92 3.16 -6.89
CA GLY A 88 7.10 2.05 -7.40
C GLY A 88 6.98 0.88 -6.41
N ALA A 89 6.91 1.18 -5.10
CA ALA A 89 6.99 0.20 -4.01
C ALA A 89 5.72 -0.67 -3.86
N PHE A 90 5.30 -1.31 -4.95
CA PHE A 90 4.07 -2.09 -5.06
C PHE A 90 4.33 -3.44 -5.71
N HIS A 91 4.12 -4.55 -4.98
CA HIS A 91 4.48 -5.89 -5.45
C HIS A 91 3.29 -6.79 -5.77
N ILE A 92 2.11 -6.51 -5.20
CA ILE A 92 0.89 -7.28 -5.44
C ILE A 92 0.17 -6.67 -6.64
N ARG A 93 0.12 -7.41 -7.73
CA ARG A 93 -0.47 -6.97 -9.01
C ARG A 93 -1.17 -8.13 -9.69
N SER A 94 -2.40 -7.88 -10.18
CA SER A 94 -3.12 -8.82 -11.05
C SER A 94 -4.08 -8.06 -11.97
N GLY A 95 -4.28 -8.55 -13.19
CA GLY A 95 -5.24 -7.96 -14.14
C GLY A 95 -5.00 -6.48 -14.46
N GLY A 96 -3.75 -6.01 -14.45
CA GLY A 96 -3.41 -4.59 -14.65
C GLY A 96 -3.63 -3.69 -13.44
N LYS A 97 -4.15 -4.23 -12.33
CA LYS A 97 -4.43 -3.52 -11.09
C LYS A 97 -3.41 -3.88 -10.02
N GLN A 98 -3.23 -3.00 -9.04
CA GLN A 98 -2.28 -3.23 -7.96
C GLN A 98 -2.80 -2.79 -6.60
N TYR A 99 -2.22 -3.37 -5.55
CA TYR A 99 -2.37 -2.92 -4.18
C TYR A 99 -1.29 -1.91 -3.84
N PHE A 100 -1.69 -0.71 -3.41
CA PHE A 100 -0.77 0.41 -3.12
C PHE A 100 -0.11 0.34 -1.73
N ASN A 101 -0.13 -0.81 -1.07
CA ASN A 101 0.46 -1.01 0.26
C ASN A 101 0.00 0.02 1.31
N THR A 102 -1.23 0.49 1.21
CA THR A 102 -1.76 1.57 2.06
C THR A 102 -1.82 1.19 3.53
N THR A 103 -2.25 -0.04 3.85
CA THR A 103 -2.20 -0.57 5.22
C THR A 103 -0.74 -0.77 5.71
N PRO A 104 0.19 -1.42 4.98
CA PRO A 104 1.59 -1.49 5.39
C PRO A 104 2.25 -0.15 5.68
N LEU A 105 2.00 0.89 4.87
CA LEU A 105 2.46 2.26 5.11
C LEU A 105 1.86 2.83 6.41
N GLY A 106 0.57 2.66 6.61
CA GLY A 106 -0.11 3.05 7.84
C GLY A 106 0.53 2.39 9.07
N ARG A 107 0.88 1.11 9.01
CA ARG A 107 1.51 0.39 10.14
C ARG A 107 2.94 0.86 10.41
N ALA A 108 3.71 1.24 9.38
CA ALA A 108 5.04 1.83 9.56
C ALA A 108 4.98 3.13 10.37
N VAL A 109 4.05 4.01 10.01
CA VAL A 109 3.85 5.29 10.68
C VAL A 109 3.26 5.11 12.08
N THR A 110 2.17 4.34 12.21
CA THR A 110 1.51 4.07 13.48
C THR A 110 2.46 3.42 14.48
N GLY A 111 3.13 2.33 14.11
CA GLY A 111 4.06 1.60 14.98
C GLY A 111 5.25 2.43 15.45
N THR A 112 5.61 3.46 14.71
CA THR A 112 6.71 4.36 15.06
C THR A 112 6.25 5.54 15.91
N LEU A 113 5.22 6.27 15.48
CA LEU A 113 4.80 7.51 16.13
C LEU A 113 4.05 7.28 17.44
N LEU A 114 3.23 6.23 17.54
CA LEU A 114 2.57 5.91 18.81
C LEU A 114 3.59 5.49 19.88
N VAL A 115 4.60 4.68 19.53
CA VAL A 115 5.65 4.30 20.46
C VAL A 115 6.45 5.51 20.94
N ARG A 116 6.69 6.50 20.07
CA ARG A 116 7.31 7.78 20.49
C ARG A 116 6.42 8.56 21.46
N ALA A 117 5.11 8.58 21.26
CA ALA A 117 4.16 9.19 22.19
C ALA A 117 4.13 8.44 23.53
N MET A 118 4.16 7.11 23.53
CA MET A 118 4.25 6.27 24.71
C MET A 118 5.51 6.58 25.55
N LEU A 119 6.66 6.74 24.91
CA LEU A 119 7.91 7.11 25.58
C LEU A 119 7.80 8.44 26.33
N GLN A 120 7.08 9.43 25.77
CA GLN A 120 6.85 10.71 26.43
C GLN A 120 6.00 10.57 27.70
N ASP A 121 5.10 9.58 27.74
CA ASP A 121 4.20 9.30 28.86
C ASP A 121 4.77 8.28 29.86
N GLY A 122 6.01 7.81 29.63
CA GLY A 122 6.65 6.79 30.47
C GLY A 122 6.00 5.42 30.37
N VAL A 123 5.46 5.06 29.20
CA VAL A 123 4.82 3.76 28.90
C VAL A 123 5.77 2.94 28.02
N ASP A 124 6.21 1.80 28.50
CA ASP A 124 7.23 0.95 27.86
C ASP A 124 6.72 -0.44 27.44
N ILE A 125 5.42 -0.70 27.60
CA ILE A 125 4.78 -1.93 27.14
C ILE A 125 3.81 -1.59 26.01
N TRP A 126 4.04 -2.16 24.83
CA TRP A 126 3.18 -2.00 23.66
C TRP A 126 2.16 -3.13 23.58
N GLY A 127 0.90 -2.77 23.27
CA GLY A 127 -0.16 -3.67 22.91
C GLY A 127 -0.96 -3.18 21.70
N ASP A 128 -1.59 -4.08 21.01
CA ASP A 128 -2.51 -3.81 19.90
C ASP A 128 -3.50 -4.97 19.71
N GLY A 129 -4.52 -4.75 18.90
CA GLY A 129 -5.56 -5.74 18.58
C GLY A 129 -5.19 -6.75 17.49
N SER A 130 -3.92 -6.84 17.06
CA SER A 130 -3.56 -7.76 15.98
C SER A 130 -3.61 -9.22 16.40
N THR A 131 -4.20 -10.05 15.53
CA THR A 131 -4.33 -11.49 15.74
C THR A 131 -3.07 -12.24 15.28
N TYR A 132 -2.85 -13.44 15.84
CA TYR A 132 -1.69 -14.28 15.49
C TYR A 132 -1.70 -14.81 14.05
N LYS A 133 -2.81 -14.72 13.33
CA LYS A 133 -2.95 -15.09 11.91
C LYS A 133 -2.77 -13.92 10.94
N GLY A 134 -2.77 -12.68 11.46
CA GLY A 134 -2.65 -11.47 10.65
C GLY A 134 -1.20 -11.06 10.37
N ASN A 135 -1.02 -10.12 9.46
CA ASN A 135 0.29 -9.54 9.16
C ASN A 135 0.71 -8.49 10.19
N ASP A 136 -0.24 -7.80 10.81
CA ASP A 136 0.02 -6.62 11.63
C ASP A 136 0.74 -6.95 12.94
N ILE A 137 0.59 -8.18 13.44
CA ILE A 137 1.30 -8.63 14.63
C ILE A 137 2.82 -8.52 14.46
N GLU A 138 3.34 -8.83 13.27
CA GLU A 138 4.76 -8.74 12.97
C GLU A 138 5.17 -7.32 12.60
N ARG A 139 4.35 -6.60 11.83
CA ARG A 139 4.60 -5.20 11.46
C ARG A 139 4.75 -4.31 12.70
N PHE A 140 3.82 -4.36 13.63
CA PHE A 140 3.87 -3.57 14.88
C PHE A 140 5.01 -4.00 15.81
N TYR A 141 5.25 -5.30 15.91
CA TYR A 141 6.39 -5.82 16.68
C TYR A 141 7.71 -5.22 16.18
N ARG A 142 7.90 -5.24 14.86
CA ARG A 142 9.13 -4.76 14.23
C ARG A 142 9.29 -3.25 14.36
N TYR A 143 8.30 -2.48 13.94
CA TYR A 143 8.35 -1.01 13.99
C TYR A 143 8.44 -0.50 15.44
N GLY A 144 7.73 -1.10 16.35
CA GLY A 144 7.77 -0.76 17.76
C GLY A 144 9.18 -0.92 18.34
N LEU A 145 9.85 -2.05 18.09
CA LEU A 145 11.21 -2.29 18.55
C LEU A 145 12.28 -1.45 17.84
N LEU A 146 12.04 -1.03 16.59
CA LEU A 146 12.90 -0.05 15.91
C LEU A 146 12.77 1.34 16.54
N ALA A 147 11.57 1.74 16.94
CA ALA A 147 11.32 3.02 17.61
C ALA A 147 11.83 3.04 19.05
N ASN A 148 11.70 1.92 19.77
CA ASN A 148 12.20 1.75 21.15
C ASN A 148 12.74 0.33 21.36
N PRO A 149 14.06 0.13 21.37
CA PRO A 149 14.66 -1.20 21.55
C PRO A 149 14.42 -1.82 22.93
N ASN A 150 13.99 -1.02 23.91
CA ASN A 150 13.67 -1.48 25.27
C ASN A 150 12.18 -1.81 25.45
N LEU A 151 11.36 -1.63 24.41
CA LEU A 151 9.94 -1.90 24.44
C LEU A 151 9.66 -3.35 24.80
N ARG A 152 8.75 -3.59 25.74
CA ARG A 152 8.14 -4.88 26.01
C ARG A 152 6.83 -4.97 25.23
N ILE A 153 6.44 -6.16 24.85
CA ILE A 153 5.28 -6.37 23.97
C ILE A 153 4.28 -7.25 24.69
N TYR A 154 3.10 -6.74 24.92
CA TYR A 154 1.95 -7.51 25.37
C TYR A 154 0.85 -7.45 24.32
N LYS A 155 0.43 -8.61 23.84
CA LYS A 155 -0.66 -8.70 22.86
C LYS A 155 -1.79 -9.56 23.44
N PRO A 156 -3.01 -9.00 23.66
CA PRO A 156 -4.11 -9.76 24.21
C PRO A 156 -4.39 -11.07 23.47
N TRP A 157 -4.30 -11.08 22.15
CA TRP A 157 -4.50 -12.28 21.33
C TRP A 157 -3.38 -13.34 21.41
N LEU A 158 -2.30 -13.08 22.16
CA LEU A 158 -1.27 -14.06 22.50
C LEU A 158 -1.35 -14.52 23.98
N ASP A 159 -2.22 -13.89 24.78
CA ASP A 159 -2.47 -14.25 26.17
C ASP A 159 -3.54 -15.35 26.23
N ALA A 160 -3.18 -16.50 26.82
CA ALA A 160 -4.07 -17.64 26.90
C ALA A 160 -5.33 -17.35 27.72
N ASP A 161 -5.22 -16.56 28.79
CA ASP A 161 -6.34 -16.21 29.66
C ASP A 161 -7.33 -15.29 28.93
N PHE A 162 -6.82 -14.31 28.18
CA PHE A 162 -7.63 -13.44 27.33
C PHE A 162 -8.38 -14.24 26.26
N VAL A 163 -7.68 -15.12 25.56
CA VAL A 163 -8.26 -15.93 24.47
C VAL A 163 -9.30 -16.93 25.01
N GLN A 164 -9.04 -17.51 26.19
CA GLN A 164 -9.98 -18.43 26.82
C GLN A 164 -11.27 -17.74 27.26
N GLU A 165 -11.17 -16.51 27.80
CA GLU A 165 -12.32 -15.74 28.29
C GLU A 165 -13.06 -14.99 27.16
N LEU A 166 -12.34 -14.49 26.15
CA LEU A 166 -12.82 -13.52 25.16
C LEU A 166 -12.51 -13.92 23.71
N GLY A 167 -12.36 -15.21 23.43
CA GLY A 167 -11.84 -15.70 22.16
C GLY A 167 -12.73 -15.49 20.92
N GLY A 168 -13.92 -14.87 21.07
CA GLY A 168 -14.82 -14.59 19.97
C GLY A 168 -15.59 -13.29 20.15
N ARG A 169 -16.14 -12.76 19.04
CA ARG A 169 -16.92 -11.50 19.05
C ARG A 169 -18.15 -11.57 19.94
N LYS A 170 -18.81 -12.74 19.98
CA LYS A 170 -19.98 -12.96 20.83
C LYS A 170 -19.61 -12.90 22.30
N GLU A 171 -18.55 -13.57 22.68
CA GLU A 171 -18.01 -13.59 24.03
C GLU A 171 -17.59 -12.19 24.47
N MET A 172 -16.88 -11.45 23.61
CA MET A 172 -16.48 -10.06 23.85
C MET A 172 -17.68 -9.14 24.06
N SER A 173 -18.69 -9.24 23.21
CA SER A 173 -19.92 -8.44 23.31
C SER A 173 -20.67 -8.74 24.61
N GLN A 174 -20.83 -10.03 24.95
CA GLN A 174 -21.49 -10.45 26.18
C GLN A 174 -20.71 -9.95 27.40
N TRP A 175 -19.38 -10.04 27.38
CA TRP A 175 -18.53 -9.58 28.47
C TRP A 175 -18.72 -8.09 28.77
N LEU A 176 -18.80 -7.24 27.73
CA LEU A 176 -19.09 -5.81 27.92
C LEU A 176 -20.46 -5.56 28.55
N VAL A 177 -21.49 -6.29 28.12
CA VAL A 177 -22.84 -6.21 28.68
C VAL A 177 -22.84 -6.58 30.16
N ASP A 178 -22.21 -7.71 30.51
CA ASP A 178 -22.14 -8.24 31.87
C ASP A 178 -21.41 -7.27 32.83
N HIS A 179 -20.41 -6.53 32.31
CA HIS A 179 -19.68 -5.52 33.06
C HIS A 179 -20.32 -4.12 32.99
N LYS A 180 -21.51 -3.98 32.36
CA LYS A 180 -22.26 -2.71 32.20
C LYS A 180 -21.45 -1.62 31.51
N LEU A 181 -20.57 -2.02 30.59
CA LEU A 181 -19.76 -1.12 29.77
C LEU A 181 -20.51 -0.75 28.49
N PRO A 182 -20.23 0.41 27.89
CA PRO A 182 -20.87 0.79 26.65
C PRO A 182 -20.62 -0.25 25.55
N TYR A 183 -21.70 -0.79 25.03
CA TYR A 183 -21.67 -1.71 23.89
C TYR A 183 -22.55 -1.14 22.79
N ARG A 184 -21.96 -0.87 21.65
CA ARG A 184 -22.70 -0.57 20.43
C ARG A 184 -22.86 -1.87 19.67
N ASP A 185 -24.11 -2.36 19.57
CA ASP A 185 -24.43 -3.43 18.63
C ASP A 185 -23.90 -3.08 17.26
N SER A 186 -22.80 -3.66 16.89
CA SER A 186 -22.34 -3.55 15.51
C SER A 186 -23.22 -4.46 14.69
N VAL A 187 -24.04 -3.90 13.80
CA VAL A 187 -24.66 -4.68 12.72
C VAL A 187 -23.56 -5.57 12.14
N GLU A 188 -23.82 -6.87 12.09
CA GLU A 188 -22.85 -7.85 11.62
C GLU A 188 -22.49 -7.51 10.16
N LYS A 189 -21.39 -6.79 9.98
CA LYS A 189 -20.92 -6.43 8.65
C LYS A 189 -20.44 -7.68 7.94
N ALA A 190 -20.76 -7.78 6.64
CA ALA A 190 -20.37 -8.92 5.80
C ALA A 190 -18.84 -9.06 5.63
N TYR A 191 -18.09 -8.03 5.94
CA TYR A 191 -16.62 -7.97 5.86
C TYR A 191 -16.06 -6.94 6.86
N SER A 192 -14.74 -6.96 7.08
CA SER A 192 -14.01 -5.96 7.87
C SER A 192 -13.45 -4.88 6.96
N THR A 193 -13.37 -3.65 7.46
CA THR A 193 -12.75 -2.51 6.78
C THR A 193 -11.67 -1.92 7.66
N ASP A 194 -10.53 -1.53 7.04
CA ASP A 194 -9.42 -0.82 7.66
C ASP A 194 -8.99 0.28 6.67
N ALA A 195 -9.13 1.54 7.05
CA ALA A 195 -8.88 2.68 6.17
C ALA A 195 -7.87 3.66 6.75
N ASN A 196 -7.24 4.39 5.85
CA ASN A 196 -6.46 5.59 6.14
C ASN A 196 -6.56 6.55 4.92
N ILE A 197 -5.91 7.69 5.02
CA ILE A 197 -5.96 8.74 3.98
C ILE A 197 -5.46 8.26 2.60
N LEU A 198 -4.62 7.22 2.53
CA LEU A 198 -4.08 6.69 1.26
C LEU A 198 -4.98 5.63 0.63
N GLY A 199 -5.79 4.92 1.42
CA GLY A 199 -6.64 3.86 0.91
C GLY A 199 -7.38 3.07 1.98
N ALA A 200 -8.28 2.21 1.52
CA ALA A 200 -9.05 1.29 2.34
C ALA A 200 -8.83 -0.16 1.93
N THR A 201 -8.85 -1.04 2.93
CA THR A 201 -8.80 -2.50 2.79
C THR A 201 -10.11 -3.09 3.26
N HIS A 202 -10.75 -3.91 2.43
CA HIS A 202 -11.94 -4.70 2.77
C HIS A 202 -11.57 -6.17 2.71
N GLU A 203 -11.71 -6.88 3.81
CA GLU A 203 -11.29 -8.29 3.90
C GLU A 203 -12.12 -9.08 4.90
N ALA A 204 -11.84 -10.38 5.00
CA ALA A 204 -12.41 -11.32 5.95
C ALA A 204 -13.88 -11.70 5.71
N LYS A 205 -14.38 -12.67 6.47
CA LYS A 205 -15.76 -13.18 6.46
C LYS A 205 -16.19 -13.61 5.05
N THR A 206 -17.25 -12.98 4.49
CA THR A 206 -17.77 -13.35 3.17
C THR A 206 -16.75 -13.15 2.05
N LEU A 207 -15.86 -12.16 2.18
CA LEU A 207 -14.83 -11.86 1.17
C LEU A 207 -13.70 -12.90 1.14
N GLU A 208 -13.59 -13.80 2.10
CA GLU A 208 -12.64 -14.93 2.07
C GLU A 208 -12.99 -15.95 0.96
N ASN A 209 -14.25 -15.95 0.48
CA ASN A 209 -14.70 -16.81 -0.59
C ASN A 209 -14.44 -16.14 -1.96
N LEU A 210 -13.72 -16.83 -2.85
CA LEU A 210 -13.34 -16.29 -4.15
C LEU A 210 -14.51 -16.15 -5.13
N ASP A 211 -15.62 -16.83 -4.91
CA ASP A 211 -16.87 -16.75 -5.68
C ASP A 211 -17.76 -15.57 -5.27
N VAL A 212 -17.40 -14.85 -4.21
CA VAL A 212 -18.11 -13.62 -3.82
C VAL A 212 -17.61 -12.45 -4.67
N SER A 213 -18.54 -11.74 -5.32
CA SER A 213 -18.22 -10.58 -6.16
C SER A 213 -17.59 -9.43 -5.36
N LEU A 214 -16.63 -8.74 -5.95
CA LEU A 214 -16.12 -7.44 -5.51
C LEU A 214 -17.25 -6.42 -5.27
N GLU A 215 -18.35 -6.51 -6.04
CA GLU A 215 -19.52 -5.62 -5.93
C GLU A 215 -20.27 -5.73 -4.59
N THR A 216 -19.94 -6.73 -3.76
CA THR A 216 -20.43 -6.85 -2.38
C THR A 216 -19.88 -5.73 -1.49
N VAL A 217 -18.71 -5.16 -1.84
CA VAL A 217 -18.10 -4.08 -1.07
C VAL A 217 -18.83 -2.76 -1.33
N GLN A 218 -19.15 -2.05 -0.26
CA GLN A 218 -19.60 -0.67 -0.31
C GLN A 218 -18.38 0.24 -0.25
N PRO A 219 -18.02 0.93 -1.36
CA PRO A 219 -16.87 1.84 -1.36
C PRO A 219 -17.03 2.95 -0.34
N ILE A 220 -15.93 3.32 0.32
CA ILE A 220 -15.89 4.44 1.30
C ILE A 220 -15.00 5.60 0.82
N MET A 221 -14.16 5.37 -0.17
CA MET A 221 -13.31 6.41 -0.77
C MET A 221 -13.73 6.77 -2.21
N GLY A 222 -14.65 6.01 -2.78
CA GLY A 222 -15.11 6.19 -4.14
C GLY A 222 -16.59 5.89 -4.31
N VAL A 223 -16.97 5.62 -5.56
CA VAL A 223 -18.34 5.31 -5.97
C VAL A 223 -18.44 3.88 -6.50
N ARG A 224 -19.64 3.29 -6.44
CA ARG A 224 -19.95 2.00 -7.05
C ARG A 224 -19.93 2.13 -8.58
N TYR A 225 -18.74 2.12 -9.16
CA TYR A 225 -18.58 2.34 -10.61
C TYR A 225 -19.23 1.24 -11.47
N TRP A 226 -19.51 0.07 -10.90
CA TRP A 226 -20.25 -1.02 -11.57
C TRP A 226 -21.76 -0.81 -11.61
N ASP A 227 -22.31 0.08 -10.78
CA ASP A 227 -23.72 0.38 -10.72
C ASP A 227 -24.09 1.36 -11.86
N PRO A 228 -24.90 0.95 -12.85
CA PRO A 228 -25.25 1.79 -13.98
C PRO A 228 -26.07 3.02 -13.59
N GLN A 229 -26.67 3.06 -12.39
CA GLN A 229 -27.43 4.20 -11.89
C GLN A 229 -26.53 5.31 -11.34
N VAL A 230 -25.26 5.00 -11.04
CA VAL A 230 -24.29 6.02 -10.62
C VAL A 230 -23.84 6.81 -11.83
N GLU A 231 -24.16 8.11 -11.86
CA GLU A 231 -23.72 9.00 -12.94
C GLU A 231 -22.24 9.34 -12.77
N ILE A 232 -21.40 8.99 -13.75
CA ILE A 232 -19.98 9.34 -13.80
C ILE A 232 -19.71 10.06 -15.12
N LYS A 233 -19.40 11.36 -15.02
CA LYS A 233 -19.05 12.19 -16.18
C LYS A 233 -17.58 12.10 -16.48
N SER A 234 -17.21 11.95 -17.75
CA SER A 234 -15.81 12.01 -18.17
C SER A 234 -15.23 13.39 -17.92
N GLU A 235 -14.00 13.44 -17.41
CA GLU A 235 -13.27 14.70 -17.24
C GLU A 235 -11.78 14.53 -17.56
N ASP A 236 -11.14 15.62 -17.96
CA ASP A 236 -9.71 15.72 -18.16
C ASP A 236 -9.06 16.27 -16.90
N VAL A 237 -8.07 15.54 -16.37
CA VAL A 237 -7.35 15.89 -15.15
C VAL A 237 -5.87 16.04 -15.48
N VAL A 238 -5.28 17.17 -15.15
CA VAL A 238 -3.85 17.46 -15.32
C VAL A 238 -3.14 17.23 -14.00
N ILE A 239 -2.16 16.34 -14.00
CA ILE A 239 -1.35 16.00 -12.81
C ILE A 239 0.10 16.41 -13.10
N GLU A 240 0.68 17.20 -12.22
CA GLU A 240 2.07 17.67 -12.34
C GLU A 240 2.95 17.07 -11.26
N PHE A 241 4.12 16.63 -11.68
CA PHE A 241 5.21 16.20 -10.80
C PHE A 241 6.42 17.13 -10.96
N VAL A 242 7.10 17.39 -9.85
CA VAL A 242 8.39 18.10 -9.80
C VAL A 242 9.38 17.25 -9.00
N GLN A 243 10.45 16.83 -9.65
CA GLN A 243 11.49 15.99 -9.05
C GLN A 243 10.93 14.75 -8.33
N GLY A 244 9.98 14.06 -8.99
CA GLY A 244 9.36 12.84 -8.49
C GLY A 244 8.26 13.02 -7.44
N ARG A 245 7.97 14.27 -7.06
CA ARG A 245 6.96 14.60 -6.07
C ARG A 245 5.70 15.16 -6.74
N PRO A 246 4.49 14.72 -6.36
CA PRO A 246 3.25 15.36 -6.81
C PRO A 246 3.26 16.85 -6.42
N HIS A 247 2.95 17.73 -7.38
CA HIS A 247 3.05 19.18 -7.21
C HIS A 247 1.72 19.89 -7.35
N SER A 248 0.97 19.59 -8.41
CA SER A 248 -0.32 20.22 -8.65
C SER A 248 -1.31 19.25 -9.31
N ILE A 249 -2.61 19.52 -9.11
CA ILE A 249 -3.74 18.87 -9.80
C ILE A 249 -4.56 19.97 -10.43
N ASN A 250 -4.81 19.88 -11.75
CA ASN A 250 -5.51 20.89 -12.53
C ASN A 250 -4.94 22.33 -12.36
N GLY A 251 -3.61 22.44 -12.20
CA GLY A 251 -2.90 23.71 -11.99
C GLY A 251 -3.03 24.28 -10.57
N LYS A 252 -3.77 23.63 -9.68
CA LYS A 252 -3.88 24.03 -8.28
C LYS A 252 -2.75 23.39 -7.47
N THR A 253 -1.96 24.22 -6.80
CA THR A 253 -0.99 23.79 -5.78
C THR A 253 -1.63 23.75 -4.40
N PHE A 254 -1.04 23.00 -3.48
CA PHE A 254 -1.61 22.74 -2.16
C PHE A 254 -0.67 23.21 -1.05
N LYS A 255 -1.24 23.55 0.12
CA LYS A 255 -0.46 24.00 1.27
C LYS A 255 0.27 22.85 1.98
N SER A 256 -0.29 21.65 1.91
CA SER A 256 0.26 20.44 2.52
C SER A 256 0.14 19.24 1.59
N ALA A 257 0.92 18.19 1.87
CA ALA A 257 0.78 16.90 1.20
C ALA A 257 -0.60 16.27 1.46
N VAL A 258 -1.13 16.49 2.66
CA VAL A 258 -2.47 16.03 3.07
C VAL A 258 -3.57 16.65 2.19
N ASP A 259 -3.51 17.96 1.93
CA ASP A 259 -4.49 18.61 1.05
C ASP A 259 -4.42 18.06 -0.40
N LEU A 260 -3.21 17.78 -0.89
CA LEU A 260 -3.02 17.24 -2.23
C LEU A 260 -3.60 15.84 -2.36
N ILE A 261 -3.35 14.95 -1.41
CA ILE A 261 -3.88 13.59 -1.46
C ILE A 261 -5.40 13.56 -1.28
N HIS A 262 -5.98 14.47 -0.49
CA HIS A 262 -7.43 14.63 -0.40
C HIS A 262 -8.04 15.02 -1.75
N GLU A 263 -7.45 15.97 -2.47
CA GLU A 263 -7.90 16.32 -3.82
C GLU A 263 -7.76 15.14 -4.78
N ALA A 264 -6.62 14.44 -4.75
CA ALA A 264 -6.40 13.25 -5.56
C ALA A 264 -7.43 12.14 -5.27
N ASN A 265 -7.76 11.92 -3.99
CA ASN A 265 -8.80 10.98 -3.57
C ASN A 265 -10.19 11.42 -4.07
N ALA A 266 -10.51 12.71 -3.97
CA ALA A 266 -11.80 13.24 -4.45
C ALA A 266 -11.93 13.09 -5.97
N VAL A 267 -10.85 13.37 -6.72
CA VAL A 267 -10.83 13.19 -8.17
C VAL A 267 -10.95 11.72 -8.57
N GLY A 268 -10.08 10.86 -8.07
CA GLY A 268 -10.11 9.44 -8.39
C GLY A 268 -11.39 8.74 -7.90
N GLY A 269 -11.84 9.10 -6.68
CA GLY A 269 -13.01 8.50 -6.03
C GLY A 269 -14.31 8.72 -6.77
N ARG A 270 -14.57 9.93 -7.29
CA ARG A 270 -15.80 10.20 -8.06
C ARG A 270 -15.91 9.42 -9.37
N HIS A 271 -14.78 8.86 -9.83
CA HIS A 271 -14.75 7.94 -10.98
C HIS A 271 -14.77 6.47 -10.58
N GLY A 272 -14.53 6.14 -9.30
CA GLY A 272 -14.34 4.78 -8.81
C GLY A 272 -13.00 4.19 -9.22
N LEU A 273 -11.99 5.05 -9.50
CA LEU A 273 -10.63 4.66 -9.86
C LEU A 273 -9.92 3.98 -8.68
N GLY A 274 -9.04 3.02 -8.98
CA GLY A 274 -8.11 2.45 -8.01
C GLY A 274 -8.74 1.42 -7.07
N MET A 275 -9.83 0.80 -7.46
CA MET A 275 -10.39 -0.35 -6.76
C MET A 275 -9.86 -1.65 -7.35
N SER A 276 -9.33 -2.54 -6.50
CA SER A 276 -8.73 -3.79 -6.95
C SER A 276 -9.04 -4.96 -6.02
N ASP A 277 -9.25 -6.14 -6.62
CA ASP A 277 -9.40 -7.43 -5.95
C ASP A 277 -8.09 -8.20 -6.11
N GLN A 278 -7.43 -8.53 -5.02
CA GLN A 278 -6.11 -9.14 -5.03
C GLN A 278 -6.06 -10.41 -4.18
N ILE A 279 -5.32 -11.40 -4.67
CA ILE A 279 -4.91 -12.57 -3.89
C ILE A 279 -3.45 -12.37 -3.53
N GLU A 280 -3.16 -12.40 -2.24
CA GLU A 280 -1.83 -12.13 -1.70
C GLU A 280 -1.30 -13.28 -0.83
N ASN A 281 0.01 -13.35 -0.67
CA ASN A 281 0.63 -14.17 0.37
C ASN A 281 0.80 -13.32 1.62
N ARG A 282 0.23 -13.76 2.73
CA ARG A 282 0.53 -13.18 4.06
C ARG A 282 1.99 -13.41 4.43
N ILE A 283 2.48 -12.70 5.43
CA ILE A 283 3.86 -12.89 5.94
C ILE A 283 4.09 -14.33 6.39
N ILE A 284 3.05 -15.00 6.90
CA ILE A 284 3.06 -16.43 7.28
C ILE A 284 2.89 -17.39 6.10
N GLU A 285 3.08 -16.93 4.86
CA GLU A 285 2.96 -17.69 3.60
C GLU A 285 1.55 -18.25 3.27
N ALA A 286 0.53 -17.95 4.05
CA ALA A 286 -0.85 -18.31 3.73
C ALA A 286 -1.44 -17.36 2.68
N LYS A 287 -2.30 -17.89 1.78
CA LYS A 287 -3.06 -17.08 0.84
C LYS A 287 -4.20 -16.36 1.54
N SER A 288 -4.44 -15.11 1.14
CA SER A 288 -5.62 -14.34 1.51
C SER A 288 -6.11 -13.48 0.35
N ARG A 289 -7.35 -13.04 0.43
CA ARG A 289 -7.95 -12.10 -0.51
C ARG A 289 -8.22 -10.78 0.19
N GLY A 290 -7.93 -9.69 -0.48
CA GLY A 290 -8.30 -8.34 -0.09
C GLY A 290 -8.88 -7.56 -1.25
N ILE A 291 -9.89 -6.74 -0.97
CA ILE A 291 -10.42 -5.75 -1.91
C ILE A 291 -9.97 -4.38 -1.41
N TYR A 292 -9.35 -3.62 -2.28
CA TYR A 292 -8.66 -2.39 -1.93
C TYR A 292 -9.23 -1.20 -2.67
N GLU A 293 -9.32 -0.06 -1.98
CA GLU A 293 -9.59 1.25 -2.57
C GLU A 293 -8.37 2.14 -2.34
N ALA A 294 -7.87 2.80 -3.38
CA ALA A 294 -6.79 3.78 -3.27
C ALA A 294 -6.87 4.79 -4.43
N PRO A 295 -7.95 5.59 -4.50
CA PRO A 295 -8.22 6.40 -5.68
C PRO A 295 -7.15 7.46 -5.96
N GLY A 296 -6.66 8.16 -4.94
CA GLY A 296 -5.62 9.17 -5.10
C GLY A 296 -4.27 8.57 -5.44
N MET A 297 -3.90 7.45 -4.80
CA MET A 297 -2.65 6.74 -5.12
C MET A 297 -2.66 6.24 -6.56
N ALA A 298 -3.78 5.66 -7.03
CA ALA A 298 -3.93 5.20 -8.40
C ALA A 298 -3.81 6.35 -9.41
N LEU A 299 -4.53 7.45 -9.17
CA LEU A 299 -4.50 8.64 -10.01
C LEU A 299 -3.08 9.19 -10.18
N LEU A 300 -2.37 9.36 -9.07
CA LEU A 300 -1.00 9.88 -9.07
C LEU A 300 -0.03 8.89 -9.71
N PHE A 301 -0.17 7.60 -9.43
CA PHE A 301 0.75 6.59 -9.95
C PHE A 301 0.62 6.40 -11.47
N ILE A 302 -0.58 6.44 -12.05
CA ILE A 302 -0.79 6.39 -13.50
C ILE A 302 -0.01 7.52 -14.20
N ALA A 303 -0.14 8.75 -13.69
CA ALA A 303 0.59 9.89 -14.25
C ALA A 303 2.10 9.77 -14.05
N TYR A 304 2.53 9.26 -12.88
CA TYR A 304 3.94 9.05 -12.57
C TYR A 304 4.59 8.01 -13.49
N GLU A 305 3.96 6.83 -13.68
CA GLU A 305 4.47 5.78 -14.60
C GLU A 305 4.58 6.31 -16.04
N ARG A 306 3.65 7.16 -16.47
CA ARG A 306 3.76 7.80 -17.80
C ARG A 306 4.99 8.67 -17.92
N LEU A 307 5.33 9.46 -16.90
CA LEU A 307 6.53 10.29 -16.89
C LEU A 307 7.80 9.43 -16.82
N ILE A 308 7.84 8.37 -16.04
CA ILE A 308 8.96 7.41 -16.01
C ILE A 308 9.29 6.93 -17.42
N THR A 309 8.28 6.51 -18.19
CA THR A 309 8.48 6.00 -19.56
C THR A 309 8.91 7.08 -20.56
N ALA A 310 8.56 8.34 -20.33
CA ALA A 310 8.96 9.45 -21.21
C ALA A 310 10.40 9.94 -20.95
N ILE A 311 10.87 9.79 -19.70
CA ILE A 311 12.14 10.39 -19.23
C ILE A 311 13.28 9.38 -19.27
N HIS A 312 13.07 8.15 -18.87
CA HIS A 312 14.12 7.15 -18.68
C HIS A 312 14.28 6.20 -19.87
N ASN A 313 15.48 5.62 -20.01
CA ASN A 313 15.74 4.54 -20.94
C ASN A 313 15.24 3.20 -20.39
N GLU A 314 15.17 2.19 -21.26
CA GLU A 314 14.63 0.87 -20.93
C GLU A 314 15.31 0.19 -19.74
N ASP A 315 16.64 0.26 -19.65
CA ASP A 315 17.40 -0.35 -18.54
C ASP A 315 17.06 0.29 -17.20
N THR A 316 16.89 1.60 -17.16
CA THR A 316 16.48 2.34 -15.95
C THR A 316 15.05 2.00 -15.58
N ILE A 317 14.13 1.91 -16.55
CA ILE A 317 12.73 1.52 -16.33
C ILE A 317 12.65 0.08 -15.79
N ALA A 318 13.40 -0.85 -16.37
CA ALA A 318 13.44 -2.24 -15.92
C ALA A 318 13.95 -2.35 -14.48
N ASN A 319 15.02 -1.62 -14.13
CA ASN A 319 15.53 -1.56 -12.76
C ASN A 319 14.52 -0.94 -11.80
N TYR A 320 13.86 0.17 -12.19
CA TYR A 320 12.80 0.81 -11.39
C TYR A 320 11.70 -0.19 -11.03
N HIS A 321 11.19 -0.94 -12.00
CA HIS A 321 10.14 -1.93 -11.75
C HIS A 321 10.61 -3.10 -10.88
N ALA A 322 11.82 -3.61 -11.11
CA ALA A 322 12.38 -4.73 -10.36
C ALA A 322 12.63 -4.37 -8.90
N GLU A 323 13.32 -3.26 -8.66
CA GLU A 323 13.67 -2.80 -7.32
C GLU A 323 12.46 -2.23 -6.57
N GLY A 324 11.55 -1.56 -7.28
CA GLY A 324 10.28 -1.09 -6.71
C GLY A 324 9.42 -2.26 -6.22
N ARG A 325 9.30 -3.32 -7.01
CA ARG A 325 8.59 -4.54 -6.59
C ARG A 325 9.23 -5.18 -5.36
N ARG A 326 10.57 -5.25 -5.32
CA ARG A 326 11.31 -5.78 -4.16
C ARG A 326 11.06 -4.93 -2.91
N LEU A 327 11.14 -3.61 -3.06
CA LEU A 327 10.87 -2.66 -1.98
C LEU A 327 9.41 -2.76 -1.49
N GLY A 328 8.45 -2.93 -2.41
CA GLY A 328 7.04 -3.15 -2.09
C GLY A 328 6.81 -4.40 -1.24
N ARG A 329 7.55 -5.49 -1.51
CA ARG A 329 7.51 -6.69 -0.67
C ARG A 329 8.10 -6.43 0.73
N LEU A 330 9.23 -5.76 0.81
CA LEU A 330 9.84 -5.39 2.10
C LEU A 330 8.90 -4.51 2.94
N LEU A 331 8.26 -3.53 2.31
CA LEU A 331 7.23 -2.71 2.95
C LEU A 331 6.08 -3.55 3.49
N TYR A 332 5.55 -4.47 2.68
CA TYR A 332 4.47 -5.38 3.06
C TYR A 332 4.83 -6.24 4.27
N GLU A 333 6.08 -6.68 4.36
CA GLU A 333 6.63 -7.48 5.47
C GLU A 333 6.96 -6.65 6.74
N GLY A 334 6.68 -5.34 6.76
CA GLY A 334 7.03 -4.48 7.89
C GLY A 334 8.49 -4.05 7.93
N ARG A 335 9.20 -4.07 6.81
CA ARG A 335 10.65 -3.83 6.69
C ARG A 335 10.99 -2.51 5.99
N TRP A 336 10.07 -1.55 5.99
CA TRP A 336 10.22 -0.27 5.31
C TRP A 336 11.41 0.56 5.79
N LEU A 337 11.79 0.40 7.07
CA LEU A 337 12.90 1.11 7.72
C LEU A 337 14.18 0.29 7.80
N ASP A 338 14.23 -0.91 7.20
CA ASP A 338 15.44 -1.73 7.17
C ASP A 338 16.52 -1.07 6.30
N PRO A 339 17.81 -1.30 6.60
CA PRO A 339 18.91 -0.79 5.77
C PRO A 339 18.76 -1.12 4.29
N GLN A 340 18.29 -2.32 3.96
CA GLN A 340 18.03 -2.74 2.59
C GLN A 340 16.95 -1.89 1.91
N SER A 341 15.85 -1.59 2.61
CA SER A 341 14.79 -0.72 2.09
C SER A 341 15.27 0.72 1.92
N LEU A 342 16.07 1.22 2.87
CA LEU A 342 16.67 2.54 2.79
C LEU A 342 17.62 2.66 1.59
N MET A 343 18.44 1.64 1.31
CA MET A 343 19.31 1.59 0.13
C MET A 343 18.49 1.64 -1.17
N LEU A 344 17.43 0.86 -1.27
CA LEU A 344 16.57 0.84 -2.45
C LEU A 344 15.85 2.19 -2.64
N ARG A 345 15.29 2.74 -1.57
CA ARG A 345 14.64 4.06 -1.58
C ARG A 345 15.60 5.16 -2.03
N GLU A 346 16.79 5.22 -1.44
CA GLU A 346 17.82 6.20 -1.78
C GLU A 346 18.22 6.08 -3.26
N SER A 347 18.43 4.86 -3.75
CA SER A 347 18.77 4.61 -5.15
C SER A 347 17.66 5.09 -6.09
N LEU A 348 16.42 4.68 -5.86
CA LEU A 348 15.28 5.00 -6.73
C LEU A 348 14.91 6.49 -6.65
N GLN A 349 14.92 7.10 -5.46
CA GLN A 349 14.60 8.52 -5.31
C GLN A 349 15.66 9.42 -5.93
N ARG A 350 16.94 9.11 -5.70
CA ARG A 350 18.05 9.92 -6.20
C ARG A 350 18.25 9.80 -7.71
N TRP A 351 18.20 8.59 -8.26
CA TRP A 351 18.63 8.33 -9.64
C TRP A 351 17.49 8.19 -10.64
N VAL A 352 16.27 7.94 -10.14
CA VAL A 352 15.09 7.82 -10.99
C VAL A 352 14.13 8.98 -10.75
N ALA A 353 13.59 9.08 -9.54
CA ALA A 353 12.54 10.04 -9.22
C ALA A 353 12.97 11.51 -9.38
N SER A 354 14.21 11.85 -9.01
CA SER A 354 14.71 13.23 -9.11
C SER A 354 14.67 13.83 -10.53
N ALA A 355 14.68 12.99 -11.56
CA ALA A 355 14.54 13.41 -12.94
C ALA A 355 13.07 13.58 -13.37
N VAL A 356 12.10 13.05 -12.60
CA VAL A 356 10.70 13.02 -13.00
C VAL A 356 10.05 14.39 -12.75
N THR A 357 10.03 15.20 -13.80
CA THR A 357 9.36 16.50 -13.81
C THR A 357 8.55 16.64 -15.09
N GLY A 358 7.24 16.92 -14.94
CA GLY A 358 6.34 17.06 -16.07
C GLY A 358 4.88 17.01 -15.68
N LYS A 359 4.02 17.12 -16.70
CA LYS A 359 2.56 17.09 -16.58
C LYS A 359 1.99 15.98 -17.43
N VAL A 360 0.97 15.32 -16.90
CA VAL A 360 0.20 14.32 -17.63
C VAL A 360 -1.27 14.71 -17.55
N THR A 361 -1.93 14.77 -18.70
CA THR A 361 -3.37 14.93 -18.78
C THR A 361 -4.00 13.56 -18.96
N LEU A 362 -4.83 13.16 -18.01
CA LEU A 362 -5.60 11.93 -18.04
C LEU A 362 -7.08 12.28 -18.30
N ARG A 363 -7.71 11.58 -19.23
CA ARG A 363 -9.17 11.55 -19.35
C ARG A 363 -9.70 10.41 -18.54
N LEU A 364 -10.38 10.72 -17.46
CA LEU A 364 -11.01 9.74 -16.58
C LEU A 364 -12.45 9.49 -17.03
N ARG A 365 -12.86 8.23 -16.95
CA ARG A 365 -14.21 7.75 -17.22
C ARG A 365 -14.69 6.92 -16.03
N ARG A 366 -15.36 5.83 -16.26
CA ARG A 366 -15.94 4.98 -15.20
C ARG A 366 -14.94 3.92 -14.72
N GLY A 367 -14.68 3.83 -13.44
CA GLY A 367 -13.73 2.88 -12.85
C GLY A 367 -12.31 3.16 -13.31
N ASP A 368 -11.59 2.12 -13.72
CA ASP A 368 -10.22 2.24 -14.23
C ASP A 368 -10.15 2.49 -15.75
N ASP A 369 -11.26 2.91 -16.36
CA ASP A 369 -11.25 3.35 -17.76
C ASP A 369 -10.71 4.78 -17.86
N PHE A 370 -9.50 4.89 -18.33
CA PHE A 370 -8.83 6.19 -18.56
C PHE A 370 -8.03 6.18 -19.87
N SER A 371 -7.70 7.37 -20.34
CA SER A 371 -6.78 7.59 -21.46
C SER A 371 -5.76 8.65 -21.11
N ILE A 372 -4.52 8.43 -21.54
CA ILE A 372 -3.50 9.49 -21.51
C ILE A 372 -3.74 10.40 -22.71
N ILE A 373 -4.08 11.66 -22.46
CA ILE A 373 -4.42 12.64 -23.50
C ILE A 373 -3.19 13.43 -23.90
N ASN A 374 -2.38 13.84 -22.92
CA ASN A 374 -1.18 14.63 -23.16
C ASN A 374 -0.07 14.31 -22.13
N THR A 375 1.17 14.54 -22.54
CA THR A 375 2.34 14.43 -21.67
C THR A 375 3.31 15.55 -22.02
N GLU A 376 3.59 16.41 -21.05
CA GLU A 376 4.44 17.60 -21.21
C GLU A 376 5.54 17.60 -20.16
N GLY A 377 6.71 18.06 -20.52
CA GLY A 377 7.83 18.21 -19.58
C GLY A 377 9.14 18.52 -20.27
N SER A 378 10.16 18.78 -19.45
CA SER A 378 11.54 18.93 -19.87
C SER A 378 12.33 17.66 -19.52
N GLY A 379 13.39 17.37 -20.26
CA GLY A 379 14.24 16.21 -19.97
C GLY A 379 13.71 14.87 -20.47
N PHE A 380 12.74 14.88 -21.37
CA PHE A 380 12.27 13.65 -22.01
C PHE A 380 13.36 13.01 -22.87
N SER A 381 13.52 11.70 -22.77
CA SER A 381 14.33 10.90 -23.69
C SER A 381 13.61 10.66 -25.03
N TYR A 382 12.31 10.97 -25.07
CA TYR A 382 11.51 10.89 -26.29
C TYR A 382 11.79 12.10 -27.20
N HIS A 383 12.33 11.80 -28.39
CA HIS A 383 12.69 12.77 -29.41
C HIS A 383 12.09 12.33 -30.75
N PRO A 384 10.93 12.84 -31.16
CA PRO A 384 10.23 12.38 -32.37
C PRO A 384 11.11 12.54 -33.63
N GLU A 385 11.96 13.58 -33.69
CA GLU A 385 12.86 13.82 -34.82
C GLU A 385 13.91 12.72 -35.03
N LYS A 386 14.26 11.94 -33.99
CA LYS A 386 15.23 10.83 -34.12
C LYS A 386 14.69 9.64 -34.89
N LEU A 387 13.35 9.46 -34.89
CA LEU A 387 12.68 8.31 -35.51
C LEU A 387 11.70 8.70 -36.62
N SER A 388 11.59 10.00 -36.93
CA SER A 388 10.73 10.48 -38.00
C SER A 388 11.13 9.82 -39.33
N MET A 389 10.15 9.32 -40.06
CA MET A 389 10.32 8.83 -41.43
C MET A 389 10.41 9.96 -42.43
N GLU A 390 10.10 11.18 -42.02
CA GLU A 390 10.30 12.39 -42.84
C GLU A 390 11.79 12.69 -42.97
N ARG A 391 12.15 13.28 -44.09
CA ARG A 391 13.54 13.64 -44.42
C ARG A 391 14.02 14.76 -43.49
N THR A 392 14.95 14.45 -42.59
CA THR A 392 15.58 15.43 -41.68
C THR A 392 17.02 15.72 -42.18
N GLU A 393 17.37 17.01 -42.30
CA GLU A 393 18.70 17.43 -42.75
C GLU A 393 19.82 16.99 -41.78
N ASN A 394 19.49 16.77 -40.51
CA ASN A 394 20.44 16.44 -39.44
C ASN A 394 20.09 15.12 -38.75
N ALA A 395 19.80 14.05 -39.49
CA ALA A 395 19.54 12.74 -38.90
C ALA A 395 20.79 12.25 -38.14
N ALA A 396 20.59 11.74 -36.91
CA ALA A 396 21.68 11.25 -36.07
C ALA A 396 22.39 10.00 -36.66
N PHE A 397 21.73 9.25 -37.53
CA PHE A 397 22.24 8.08 -38.23
C PHE A 397 21.54 7.91 -39.60
N GLY A 398 22.16 7.17 -40.50
CA GLY A 398 21.65 6.90 -41.84
C GLY A 398 21.53 5.39 -42.14
N PRO A 399 21.11 5.07 -43.36
CA PRO A 399 20.97 3.66 -43.82
C PRO A 399 22.26 2.84 -43.69
N THR A 400 23.42 3.44 -43.98
CA THR A 400 24.72 2.77 -43.88
C THR A 400 25.06 2.37 -42.44
N ASP A 401 24.81 3.26 -41.48
CA ASP A 401 25.01 2.98 -40.05
C ASP A 401 24.14 1.81 -39.59
N ARG A 402 22.90 1.80 -40.05
CA ARG A 402 21.96 0.72 -39.72
C ARG A 402 22.38 -0.63 -40.37
N ILE A 403 22.88 -0.62 -41.60
CA ILE A 403 23.42 -1.81 -42.24
C ILE A 403 24.59 -2.37 -41.41
N GLY A 404 25.52 -1.53 -40.99
CA GLY A 404 26.67 -1.93 -40.16
C GLY A 404 26.22 -2.57 -38.87
N GLN A 405 25.27 -1.96 -38.17
CA GLN A 405 24.71 -2.50 -36.93
C GLN A 405 24.02 -3.87 -37.12
N LEU A 406 23.23 -4.04 -38.20
CA LEU A 406 22.57 -5.32 -38.53
C LEU A 406 23.62 -6.40 -38.90
N THR A 407 24.70 -6.02 -39.57
CA THR A 407 25.80 -6.93 -39.87
C THR A 407 26.46 -7.47 -38.60
N MET A 408 26.67 -6.63 -37.62
CA MET A 408 27.23 -7.06 -36.32
C MET A 408 26.29 -8.00 -35.55
N ARG A 409 24.97 -7.85 -35.70
CA ARG A 409 23.98 -8.78 -35.13
C ARG A 409 24.12 -10.22 -35.63
N ASN A 410 24.77 -10.44 -36.74
CA ASN A 410 25.01 -11.81 -37.25
C ASN A 410 25.82 -12.65 -36.26
N LEU A 411 26.68 -12.07 -35.44
CA LEU A 411 27.47 -12.79 -34.42
C LEU A 411 26.53 -13.40 -33.38
N ASP A 412 25.65 -12.61 -32.80
CA ASP A 412 24.66 -13.05 -31.81
C ASP A 412 23.66 -14.06 -32.40
N ILE A 413 23.23 -13.82 -33.65
CA ILE A 413 22.34 -14.74 -34.39
C ILE A 413 23.02 -16.09 -34.65
N ALA A 414 24.31 -16.09 -35.01
CA ALA A 414 25.07 -17.31 -35.22
C ALA A 414 25.16 -18.14 -33.94
N ASP A 415 25.55 -17.51 -32.81
CA ASP A 415 25.62 -18.15 -31.50
C ASP A 415 24.25 -18.75 -31.09
N THR A 416 23.16 -18.03 -31.35
CA THR A 416 21.80 -18.48 -31.07
C THR A 416 21.44 -19.70 -31.90
N ARG A 417 21.78 -19.70 -33.20
CA ARG A 417 21.54 -20.85 -34.11
C ARG A 417 22.29 -22.11 -33.67
N GLU A 418 23.56 -21.97 -33.29
CA GLU A 418 24.36 -23.11 -32.79
C GLU A 418 23.71 -23.73 -31.54
N LYS A 419 23.21 -22.89 -30.61
CA LYS A 419 22.51 -23.37 -29.43
C LYS A 419 21.18 -24.05 -29.77
N LEU A 420 20.41 -23.49 -30.71
CA LEU A 420 19.16 -24.12 -31.15
C LEU A 420 19.40 -25.50 -31.78
N GLU A 421 20.48 -25.67 -32.58
CA GLU A 421 20.89 -26.96 -33.10
C GLU A 421 21.28 -27.96 -32.01
N LEU A 422 22.05 -27.49 -31.00
CA LEU A 422 22.38 -28.30 -29.84
C LEU A 422 21.13 -28.81 -29.11
N TYR A 423 20.17 -27.90 -28.80
CA TYR A 423 18.91 -28.25 -28.14
C TYR A 423 18.04 -29.21 -28.96
N ARG A 424 18.03 -29.03 -30.28
CA ARG A 424 17.35 -29.95 -31.20
C ARG A 424 17.96 -31.35 -31.13
N ASN A 425 19.29 -31.46 -31.23
CA ASN A 425 20.02 -32.70 -31.14
C ASN A 425 19.86 -33.44 -29.81
N GLN A 426 19.63 -32.66 -28.71
CA GLN A 426 19.33 -33.19 -27.38
C GLN A 426 17.84 -33.51 -27.17
N GLY A 427 16.99 -33.33 -28.19
CA GLY A 427 15.56 -33.58 -28.10
C GLY A 427 14.76 -32.57 -27.22
N GLN A 428 15.39 -31.47 -26.80
CA GLN A 428 14.73 -30.47 -25.92
C GLN A 428 13.69 -29.64 -26.67
N LEU A 429 13.78 -29.52 -27.98
CA LEU A 429 12.81 -28.79 -28.81
C LEU A 429 11.66 -29.67 -29.32
N GLY A 430 11.56 -30.93 -28.83
CA GLY A 430 10.50 -31.88 -29.22
C GLY A 430 9.15 -31.54 -28.59
N GLY A 431 8.10 -32.29 -28.98
CA GLY A 431 6.79 -32.26 -28.34
C GLY A 431 5.83 -31.15 -28.77
N GLY A 432 6.08 -30.48 -29.86
CA GLY A 432 5.14 -29.54 -30.51
C GLY A 432 5.03 -28.16 -29.85
N HIS A 433 5.76 -27.90 -28.76
CA HIS A 433 5.77 -26.61 -28.10
C HIS A 433 6.56 -25.54 -28.86
N PHE A 434 7.50 -25.96 -29.74
CA PHE A 434 8.39 -25.07 -30.48
C PHE A 434 8.24 -25.24 -32.00
N LYS A 435 6.99 -25.40 -32.48
CA LYS A 435 6.71 -25.66 -33.91
C LYS A 435 7.43 -24.70 -34.85
N LEU A 436 7.37 -23.38 -34.53
CA LEU A 436 8.01 -22.38 -35.39
C LEU A 436 9.53 -22.55 -35.47
N ILE A 437 10.20 -22.95 -34.39
CA ILE A 437 11.66 -23.17 -34.37
C ILE A 437 12.01 -24.47 -35.09
N ASN A 438 11.16 -25.50 -34.98
CA ASN A 438 11.38 -26.79 -35.67
C ASN A 438 11.17 -26.71 -37.18
N GLU A 439 10.46 -25.70 -37.68
CA GLU A 439 10.25 -25.42 -39.11
C GLU A 439 11.40 -24.59 -39.73
N LEU A 440 12.35 -24.09 -38.92
CA LEU A 440 13.54 -23.40 -39.39
C LEU A 440 14.58 -24.47 -39.81
N GLU A 441 14.55 -24.90 -41.08
CA GLU A 441 15.58 -25.72 -41.71
C GLU A 441 16.75 -24.88 -42.26
#